data_793e151359ae1b1c58919892b910a41e
#
_entry.id   793e151359ae1b1c58919892b910a41e
#
_cell.length_a   1.000
_cell.length_b   1.000
_cell.length_c   1.000
_cell.angle_alpha   90.00
_cell.angle_beta   90.00
_cell.angle_gamma   90.00
#
_symmetry.space_group_name_H-M   'P 1'
#
loop_
_entity.id
_entity.type
_entity.pdbx_description
1 polymer ?
#
loop_
_entity_poly.entity_id
_entity_poly.type
_entity_poly.pdbx_seq_one_letter_code
_entity_poly.pdbx_strand_id
1 'polypeptide(L)'
;MKSIYVRLSTLAIAMAVSGWAAAETYIVDRYQDDTDKGALRWAIQQANSKPTEASEILIQAVGKAPYAIKVNSPLPEIKAPVKIIGTQWAKTGEFIAVDGSNYIKGTGVEACPGAVEGQFGTNVRTTTLPGIVLRDINGVTIQGLEIRHFCIGILMNRASNNLIQNNRIMHNYGGAGVMLTGDDGKGNPTATTTNNNKVLNNYFQDNGDGLELTRGAAFNLVANNHFISTAANPEPSQGIEILWGNDNAVVGNKFENYSDGLQINWGKRNYIAYNELTNNSNGFNLTGDGNIFDSNKVHGNRVGIAIRSEKDANAHITLTKNLIWNNGKDIKRCEAGGSCVPNQRVGAIIFDIPGLEHAHFVGSRGHGVKIDPANLQKTCNTSDEQGCNAQPNQNIQAPKLTLSKGQITAEVKAQPNQRYQVEFFGNTSANSNEAEFYLGSAVAATNAQGTATLTWKPTTQVASVTATLTDRVGATSELSSAVKLK
;
A
#
# COMPACT_ATOMS: atom_id res chain seq x y z
N MET A 1 -77.18 23.62 -4.17
CA MET A 1 -76.07 23.06 -3.35
C MET A 1 -76.01 21.57 -3.64
N LYS A 2 -75.06 21.11 -4.48
CA LYS A 2 -74.86 19.68 -4.77
C LYS A 2 -73.69 19.18 -3.96
N SER A 3 -73.98 18.21 -3.11
CA SER A 3 -72.98 17.52 -2.25
C SER A 3 -72.19 16.54 -3.09
N ILE A 4 -70.84 16.69 -3.09
CA ILE A 4 -69.91 15.77 -3.75
C ILE A 4 -69.43 14.80 -2.67
N TYR A 5 -69.78 13.54 -2.78
CA TYR A 5 -69.23 12.44 -1.99
C TYR A 5 -67.88 11.99 -2.61
N VAL A 6 -66.79 12.24 -1.91
CA VAL A 6 -65.49 11.64 -2.22
C VAL A 6 -65.42 10.26 -1.60
N ARG A 7 -65.34 9.21 -2.41
CA ARG A 7 -65.05 7.84 -1.95
C ARG A 7 -63.57 7.72 -1.78
N LEU A 8 -63.11 7.57 -0.52
CA LEU A 8 -61.75 7.10 -0.22
C LEU A 8 -61.68 5.59 -0.48
N SER A 9 -60.96 5.20 -1.50
CA SER A 9 -60.52 3.82 -1.72
C SER A 9 -59.29 3.55 -0.83
N THR A 10 -59.43 2.71 0.19
CA THR A 10 -58.36 2.17 0.99
C THR A 10 -57.49 1.23 0.14
N LEU A 11 -56.34 1.74 -0.25
CA LEU A 11 -55.30 0.90 -0.87
C LEU A 11 -54.57 0.14 0.25
N ALA A 12 -54.85 -1.12 0.42
CA ALA A 12 -54.10 -2.01 1.32
C ALA A 12 -52.74 -2.29 0.68
N ILE A 13 -51.70 -1.62 1.18
CA ILE A 13 -50.32 -1.94 0.87
C ILE A 13 -49.97 -3.20 1.67
N ALA A 14 -49.96 -4.34 1.00
CA ALA A 14 -49.37 -5.56 1.52
C ALA A 14 -47.84 -5.33 1.58
N MET A 15 -47.32 -4.97 2.77
CA MET A 15 -45.88 -5.07 3.05
C MET A 15 -45.53 -6.55 3.03
N ALA A 16 -44.92 -7.00 1.95
CA ALA A 16 -44.17 -8.25 1.97
C ALA A 16 -43.02 -8.07 2.97
N VAL A 17 -43.21 -8.57 4.16
CA VAL A 17 -42.11 -8.78 5.12
C VAL A 17 -41.27 -9.88 4.48
N SER A 18 -40.28 -9.49 3.70
CA SER A 18 -39.18 -10.39 3.33
C SER A 18 -38.50 -10.75 4.64
N GLY A 19 -38.87 -11.92 5.18
CA GLY A 19 -38.17 -12.49 6.32
C GLY A 19 -36.71 -12.60 5.97
N TRP A 20 -35.86 -11.83 6.62
CA TRP A 20 -34.42 -12.03 6.56
C TRP A 20 -34.19 -13.40 7.18
N ALA A 21 -33.93 -14.39 6.34
CA ALA A 21 -33.45 -15.67 6.83
C ALA A 21 -32.20 -15.40 7.68
N ALA A 22 -32.19 -15.83 8.92
CA ALA A 22 -31.00 -15.70 9.76
C ALA A 22 -29.85 -16.40 9.03
N ALA A 23 -28.70 -15.74 8.93
CA ALA A 23 -27.52 -16.33 8.31
C ALA A 23 -27.19 -17.66 9.00
N GLU A 24 -26.96 -18.72 8.21
CA GLU A 24 -26.61 -20.03 8.78
C GLU A 24 -25.24 -19.93 9.45
N THR A 25 -25.13 -20.50 10.65
CA THR A 25 -23.91 -20.41 11.46
C THR A 25 -23.25 -21.79 11.57
N TYR A 26 -21.99 -21.85 11.16
CA TYR A 26 -21.15 -23.04 11.30
C TYR A 26 -20.12 -22.81 12.41
N ILE A 27 -20.17 -23.64 13.44
CA ILE A 27 -19.25 -23.55 14.58
C ILE A 27 -18.02 -24.41 14.30
N VAL A 28 -16.84 -23.80 14.44
CA VAL A 28 -15.55 -24.50 14.44
C VAL A 28 -15.10 -24.62 15.89
N ASP A 29 -15.20 -25.81 16.44
CA ASP A 29 -14.93 -26.18 17.83
C ASP A 29 -13.90 -27.32 17.96
N ARG A 30 -13.19 -27.61 16.85
CA ARG A 30 -12.08 -28.57 16.80
C ARG A 30 -11.01 -28.07 15.81
N TYR A 31 -9.75 -28.41 16.08
CA TYR A 31 -8.62 -27.89 15.32
C TYR A 31 -7.94 -28.90 14.38
N GLN A 32 -8.50 -30.08 14.24
CA GLN A 32 -8.08 -31.04 13.23
C GLN A 32 -8.44 -30.51 11.83
N ASP A 33 -7.49 -30.61 10.89
CA ASP A 33 -7.70 -30.21 9.50
C ASP A 33 -8.25 -31.40 8.69
N ASP A 34 -9.55 -31.65 8.84
CA ASP A 34 -10.29 -32.67 8.13
C ASP A 34 -11.67 -32.14 7.68
N THR A 35 -12.54 -33.04 7.20
CA THR A 35 -13.89 -32.72 6.70
C THR A 35 -15.01 -33.06 7.69
N ASP A 36 -14.66 -33.42 8.91
CA ASP A 36 -15.66 -33.75 9.93
C ASP A 36 -16.27 -32.48 10.51
N LYS A 37 -17.50 -32.58 10.95
CA LYS A 37 -18.24 -31.49 11.58
C LYS A 37 -17.43 -30.83 12.71
N GLY A 38 -17.40 -29.52 12.71
CA GLY A 38 -16.65 -28.70 13.66
C GLY A 38 -15.24 -28.34 13.23
N ALA A 39 -14.70 -28.91 12.14
CA ALA A 39 -13.44 -28.50 11.56
C ALA A 39 -13.58 -27.26 10.65
N LEU A 40 -12.53 -26.44 10.51
CA LEU A 40 -12.57 -25.26 9.64
C LEU A 40 -12.84 -25.64 8.17
N ARG A 41 -12.19 -26.67 7.66
CA ARG A 41 -12.39 -27.17 6.30
C ARG A 41 -13.84 -27.59 6.05
N TRP A 42 -14.43 -28.32 6.99
CA TRP A 42 -15.86 -28.69 6.94
C TRP A 42 -16.75 -27.45 6.89
N ALA A 43 -16.51 -26.44 7.75
CA ALA A 43 -17.31 -25.23 7.81
C ALA A 43 -17.27 -24.44 6.50
N ILE A 44 -16.08 -24.33 5.88
CA ILE A 44 -15.93 -23.70 4.56
C ILE A 44 -16.71 -24.48 3.49
N GLN A 45 -16.65 -25.82 3.50
CA GLN A 45 -17.40 -26.64 2.54
C GLN A 45 -18.91 -26.47 2.72
N GLN A 46 -19.41 -26.41 3.98
CA GLN A 46 -20.83 -26.16 4.24
C GLN A 46 -21.26 -24.78 3.70
N ALA A 47 -20.52 -23.73 4.00
CA ALA A 47 -20.80 -22.40 3.44
C ALA A 47 -20.81 -22.42 1.91
N ASN A 48 -19.82 -23.04 1.28
CA ASN A 48 -19.70 -23.14 -0.17
C ASN A 48 -20.81 -23.99 -0.82
N SER A 49 -21.48 -24.90 -0.08
CA SER A 49 -22.61 -25.67 -0.60
C SER A 49 -23.86 -24.81 -0.87
N LYS A 50 -23.87 -23.58 -0.34
CA LYS A 50 -24.95 -22.60 -0.50
C LYS A 50 -24.41 -21.26 -1.03
N PRO A 51 -23.92 -21.20 -2.26
CA PRO A 51 -23.13 -20.08 -2.76
C PRO A 51 -23.88 -18.75 -2.87
N THR A 52 -25.21 -18.77 -2.78
CA THR A 52 -26.06 -17.56 -2.83
C THR A 52 -26.57 -17.13 -1.46
N GLU A 53 -26.31 -17.91 -0.41
CA GLU A 53 -26.77 -17.61 0.95
C GLU A 53 -25.60 -17.09 1.78
N ALA A 54 -25.84 -16.00 2.51
CA ALA A 54 -24.86 -15.50 3.47
C ALA A 54 -24.81 -16.40 4.70
N SER A 55 -23.61 -16.69 5.20
CA SER A 55 -23.40 -17.51 6.38
C SER A 55 -22.32 -16.94 7.30
N GLU A 56 -22.19 -17.54 8.49
CA GLU A 56 -21.13 -17.21 9.44
C GLU A 56 -20.37 -18.48 9.86
N ILE A 57 -19.04 -18.40 9.87
CA ILE A 57 -18.15 -19.42 10.44
C ILE A 57 -17.55 -18.82 11.71
N LEU A 58 -17.95 -19.34 12.86
CA LEU A 58 -17.47 -18.89 14.16
C LEU A 58 -16.42 -19.86 14.69
N ILE A 59 -15.16 -19.42 14.70
CA ILE A 59 -14.04 -20.24 15.19
C ILE A 59 -13.89 -19.96 16.68
N GLN A 60 -14.08 -21.00 17.49
CA GLN A 60 -14.02 -20.93 18.95
C GLN A 60 -12.65 -21.36 19.47
N ALA A 61 -12.26 -20.81 20.63
CA ALA A 61 -11.10 -21.30 21.36
C ALA A 61 -11.31 -22.71 21.87
N VAL A 62 -10.39 -23.63 21.60
CA VAL A 62 -10.44 -25.01 22.03
C VAL A 62 -9.21 -25.33 22.86
N GLY A 63 -9.41 -25.84 24.08
CA GLY A 63 -8.32 -26.17 24.98
C GLY A 63 -7.65 -24.96 25.61
N LYS A 64 -6.32 -24.94 25.63
CA LYS A 64 -5.49 -23.87 26.18
C LYS A 64 -4.73 -23.14 25.07
N ALA A 65 -4.51 -21.85 25.25
CA ALA A 65 -3.63 -21.07 24.37
C ALA A 65 -2.20 -21.67 24.30
N PRO A 66 -1.47 -21.52 23.19
CA PRO A 66 -1.88 -20.82 21.96
C PRO A 66 -2.83 -21.63 21.10
N TYR A 67 -3.86 -20.98 20.57
CA TYR A 67 -4.88 -21.59 19.73
C TYR A 67 -4.42 -21.65 18.27
N ALA A 68 -4.32 -22.82 17.66
CA ALA A 68 -3.87 -22.96 16.29
C ALA A 68 -4.51 -24.13 15.55
N ILE A 69 -5.12 -23.82 14.41
CA ILE A 69 -5.56 -24.79 13.41
C ILE A 69 -4.41 -24.97 12.42
N LYS A 70 -3.69 -26.10 12.52
CA LYS A 70 -2.60 -26.42 11.60
C LYS A 70 -3.15 -27.06 10.34
N VAL A 71 -2.98 -26.38 9.23
CA VAL A 71 -3.50 -26.79 7.93
C VAL A 71 -2.54 -27.78 7.26
N ASN A 72 -3.03 -28.92 6.80
CA ASN A 72 -2.21 -29.99 6.20
C ASN A 72 -2.19 -29.95 4.66
N SER A 73 -3.12 -29.21 4.06
CA SER A 73 -3.26 -29.05 2.61
C SER A 73 -4.02 -27.74 2.33
N PRO A 74 -4.03 -27.21 1.10
CA PRO A 74 -4.79 -26.02 0.76
C PRO A 74 -6.23 -26.09 1.26
N LEU A 75 -6.68 -25.02 1.94
CA LEU A 75 -8.10 -24.89 2.32
C LEU A 75 -8.95 -24.72 1.04
N PRO A 76 -10.24 -25.13 1.09
CA PRO A 76 -11.16 -24.84 -0.01
C PRO A 76 -11.24 -23.31 -0.25
N GLU A 77 -11.24 -22.89 -1.50
CA GLU A 77 -11.52 -21.51 -1.85
C GLU A 77 -12.91 -21.09 -1.35
N ILE A 78 -13.06 -19.86 -0.92
CA ILE A 78 -14.35 -19.31 -0.49
C ILE A 78 -15.21 -19.05 -1.73
N LYS A 79 -16.38 -19.69 -1.82
CA LYS A 79 -17.33 -19.64 -2.94
C LYS A 79 -18.69 -19.05 -2.57
N ALA A 80 -18.89 -18.68 -1.30
CA ALA A 80 -20.13 -18.09 -0.78
C ALA A 80 -19.83 -16.83 0.04
N PRO A 81 -20.74 -15.85 0.11
CA PRO A 81 -20.63 -14.75 1.04
C PRO A 81 -20.61 -15.29 2.47
N VAL A 82 -19.53 -15.03 3.21
CA VAL A 82 -19.36 -15.59 4.55
C VAL A 82 -18.56 -14.65 5.45
N LYS A 83 -18.94 -14.64 6.74
CA LYS A 83 -18.11 -14.02 7.78
C LYS A 83 -17.33 -15.11 8.50
N ILE A 84 -16.02 -15.05 8.48
CA ILE A 84 -15.11 -15.96 9.20
C ILE A 84 -14.55 -15.20 10.39
N ILE A 85 -14.93 -15.60 11.59
CA ILE A 85 -14.69 -14.83 12.80
C ILE A 85 -13.99 -15.69 13.86
N GLY A 86 -12.81 -15.28 14.28
CA GLY A 86 -12.16 -15.77 15.48
C GLY A 86 -12.81 -15.13 16.72
N THR A 87 -13.58 -15.94 17.46
CA THR A 87 -14.44 -15.39 18.55
C THR A 87 -13.64 -14.97 19.78
N GLN A 88 -12.40 -15.43 19.94
CA GLN A 88 -11.59 -15.16 21.13
C GLN A 88 -11.05 -13.73 21.18
N TRP A 89 -10.72 -13.17 20.02
CA TRP A 89 -10.19 -11.82 19.94
C TRP A 89 -11.11 -10.78 20.60
N ALA A 90 -12.40 -10.82 20.31
CA ALA A 90 -13.36 -9.88 20.89
C ALA A 90 -13.57 -10.06 22.40
N LYS A 91 -13.25 -11.25 22.94
CA LYS A 91 -13.43 -11.58 24.36
C LYS A 91 -12.21 -11.26 25.20
N THR A 92 -11.02 -11.63 24.73
CA THR A 92 -9.76 -11.57 25.50
C THR A 92 -8.62 -10.85 24.79
N GLY A 93 -8.79 -10.44 23.52
CA GLY A 93 -7.71 -9.93 22.68
C GLY A 93 -6.78 -11.01 22.12
N GLU A 94 -7.01 -12.29 22.40
CA GLU A 94 -6.23 -13.39 21.85
C GLU A 94 -6.74 -13.80 20.48
N PHE A 95 -5.83 -14.26 19.62
CA PHE A 95 -6.15 -14.69 18.27
C PHE A 95 -6.13 -16.22 18.16
N ILE A 96 -6.96 -16.75 17.28
CA ILE A 96 -6.90 -18.15 16.87
C ILE A 96 -6.16 -18.19 15.54
N ALA A 97 -5.06 -18.95 15.50
CA ALA A 97 -4.21 -19.03 14.31
C ALA A 97 -4.77 -20.03 13.29
N VAL A 98 -4.74 -19.64 12.03
CA VAL A 98 -4.77 -20.54 10.87
C VAL A 98 -3.33 -20.61 10.37
N ASP A 99 -2.71 -21.79 10.50
CA ASP A 99 -1.26 -21.98 10.43
C ASP A 99 -0.91 -23.00 9.34
N GLY A 100 -0.21 -22.54 8.29
CA GLY A 100 0.22 -23.32 7.14
C GLY A 100 1.47 -24.19 7.35
N SER A 101 2.10 -24.16 8.51
CA SER A 101 3.40 -24.81 8.76
C SER A 101 3.41 -26.34 8.57
N ASN A 102 2.25 -26.99 8.57
CA ASN A 102 2.16 -28.43 8.33
C ASN A 102 2.30 -28.78 6.83
N TYR A 103 1.83 -27.93 5.92
CA TYR A 103 1.91 -28.24 4.49
C TYR A 103 2.95 -27.43 3.72
N ILE A 104 3.29 -26.24 4.17
CA ILE A 104 4.41 -25.47 3.62
C ILE A 104 5.67 -25.86 4.37
N LYS A 105 6.57 -26.56 3.71
CA LYS A 105 7.81 -27.04 4.30
C LYS A 105 8.95 -26.06 4.05
N GLY A 106 9.57 -25.63 5.12
CA GLY A 106 10.65 -24.64 5.07
C GLY A 106 10.21 -23.25 5.52
N THR A 107 11.14 -22.34 5.49
CA THR A 107 10.94 -20.93 5.85
C THR A 107 11.51 -20.05 4.75
N GLY A 108 10.83 -18.95 4.45
CA GLY A 108 11.30 -18.01 3.45
C GLY A 108 10.88 -18.34 2.01
N VAL A 109 11.56 -17.71 1.08
CA VAL A 109 11.20 -17.68 -0.33
C VAL A 109 11.30 -19.05 -0.99
N GLU A 110 12.28 -19.84 -0.60
CA GLU A 110 12.53 -21.18 -1.17
C GLU A 110 11.40 -22.19 -0.87
N ALA A 111 10.64 -21.95 0.19
CA ALA A 111 9.50 -22.80 0.55
C ALA A 111 8.26 -22.50 -0.32
N CYS A 112 8.26 -21.37 -1.02
CA CYS A 112 7.11 -20.88 -1.76
C CYS A 112 7.41 -20.97 -3.26
N PRO A 113 6.84 -21.96 -3.98
CA PRO A 113 6.98 -22.02 -5.43
C PRO A 113 6.40 -20.75 -6.01
N GLY A 114 7.20 -20.03 -6.70
CA GLY A 114 6.80 -18.71 -7.11
C GLY A 114 7.30 -18.36 -8.50
N ALA A 115 8.08 -17.30 -8.57
CA ALA A 115 8.54 -16.68 -9.77
C ALA A 115 9.41 -17.63 -10.60
N VAL A 116 9.18 -17.65 -11.88
CA VAL A 116 10.18 -18.18 -12.82
C VAL A 116 11.23 -17.09 -12.98
N GLU A 117 12.47 -17.40 -12.64
CA GLU A 117 13.58 -16.46 -12.73
C GLU A 117 13.66 -15.82 -14.13
N GLY A 118 13.75 -14.49 -14.14
CA GLY A 118 13.83 -13.72 -15.39
C GLY A 118 12.51 -13.53 -16.14
N GLN A 119 11.39 -14.04 -15.66
CA GLN A 119 10.08 -13.80 -16.25
C GLN A 119 9.31 -12.74 -15.46
N PHE A 120 9.54 -11.49 -15.79
CA PHE A 120 8.75 -10.39 -15.26
C PHE A 120 7.29 -10.48 -15.70
N GLY A 121 6.37 -10.25 -14.77
CA GLY A 121 4.94 -10.25 -15.07
C GLY A 121 4.30 -11.62 -15.19
N THR A 122 5.01 -12.71 -15.02
CA THR A 122 4.38 -14.01 -14.84
C THR A 122 3.61 -14.01 -13.52
N ASN A 123 2.40 -14.54 -13.54
CA ASN A 123 1.57 -14.57 -12.34
C ASN A 123 1.99 -15.67 -11.39
N VAL A 124 3.09 -15.45 -10.77
CA VAL A 124 3.62 -16.34 -9.74
C VAL A 124 2.79 -16.37 -8.48
N ARG A 125 2.06 -15.32 -8.23
CA ARG A 125 1.49 -15.06 -6.92
C ARG A 125 0.13 -15.71 -6.75
N THR A 126 -0.62 -15.87 -7.82
CA THR A 126 -1.90 -16.60 -7.78
C THR A 126 -1.72 -18.12 -7.82
N THR A 127 -0.52 -18.62 -8.11
CA THR A 127 -0.17 -20.04 -8.10
C THR A 127 0.56 -20.49 -6.84
N THR A 128 0.99 -19.56 -5.99
CA THR A 128 1.63 -19.89 -4.72
C THR A 128 0.62 -20.45 -3.72
N LEU A 129 1.11 -21.09 -2.67
CA LEU A 129 0.32 -21.78 -1.66
C LEU A 129 -0.32 -20.80 -0.67
N PRO A 130 -1.52 -20.28 -0.93
CA PRO A 130 -2.18 -19.30 -0.07
C PRO A 130 -2.88 -19.97 1.12
N GLY A 131 -3.11 -19.19 2.17
CA GLY A 131 -3.87 -19.61 3.34
C GLY A 131 -5.37 -19.57 3.07
N ILE A 132 -5.94 -18.39 2.93
CA ILE A 132 -7.36 -18.20 2.62
C ILE A 132 -7.49 -17.59 1.23
N VAL A 133 -8.32 -18.16 0.39
CA VAL A 133 -8.52 -17.72 -0.99
C VAL A 133 -9.95 -17.22 -1.20
N LEU A 134 -10.05 -15.96 -1.58
CA LEU A 134 -11.27 -15.34 -2.10
C LEU A 134 -11.08 -15.17 -3.61
N ARG A 135 -11.75 -15.99 -4.40
CA ARG A 135 -11.67 -15.93 -5.86
C ARG A 135 -13.04 -15.80 -6.47
N ASP A 136 -13.22 -14.78 -7.31
CA ASP A 136 -14.47 -14.51 -8.01
C ASP A 136 -15.67 -14.38 -7.04
N ILE A 137 -15.47 -13.78 -5.84
CA ILE A 137 -16.46 -13.70 -4.76
C ILE A 137 -16.53 -12.33 -4.13
N ASN A 138 -17.70 -11.97 -3.62
CA ASN A 138 -17.97 -10.73 -2.92
C ASN A 138 -18.62 -10.97 -1.56
N GLY A 139 -18.52 -10.00 -0.65
CA GLY A 139 -19.25 -10.03 0.62
C GLY A 139 -18.64 -10.93 1.69
N VAL A 140 -17.35 -11.22 1.61
CA VAL A 140 -16.61 -11.98 2.63
C VAL A 140 -16.08 -11.04 3.70
N THR A 141 -16.18 -11.46 4.96
CA THR A 141 -15.49 -10.80 6.09
C THR A 141 -14.56 -11.80 6.76
N ILE A 142 -13.31 -11.40 7.04
CA ILE A 142 -12.35 -12.16 7.84
C ILE A 142 -11.92 -11.28 9.01
N GLN A 143 -12.13 -11.76 10.24
CA GLN A 143 -11.91 -10.97 11.44
C GLN A 143 -11.44 -11.80 12.64
N GLY A 144 -10.52 -11.21 13.43
CA GLY A 144 -10.12 -11.76 14.73
C GLY A 144 -9.27 -13.03 14.65
N LEU A 145 -8.57 -13.23 13.54
CA LEU A 145 -7.72 -14.40 13.29
C LEU A 145 -6.24 -14.00 13.21
N GLU A 146 -5.37 -14.95 13.51
CA GLU A 146 -3.98 -14.91 13.12
C GLU A 146 -3.78 -15.81 11.88
N ILE A 147 -3.29 -15.25 10.77
CA ILE A 147 -3.02 -15.96 9.53
C ILE A 147 -1.51 -16.01 9.31
N ARG A 148 -0.93 -17.21 9.31
CA ARG A 148 0.54 -17.32 9.31
C ARG A 148 1.09 -18.55 8.60
N HIS A 149 2.37 -18.46 8.22
CA HIS A 149 3.18 -19.51 7.61
C HIS A 149 2.60 -20.03 6.27
N PHE A 150 2.02 -19.11 5.50
CA PHE A 150 1.63 -19.36 4.12
C PHE A 150 2.58 -18.62 3.16
N CYS A 151 2.50 -18.92 1.88
CA CYS A 151 3.18 -18.12 0.86
C CYS A 151 2.47 -16.79 0.63
N ILE A 152 1.15 -16.80 0.67
CA ILE A 152 0.27 -15.64 0.74
C ILE A 152 -0.71 -15.92 1.88
N GLY A 153 -0.83 -15.02 2.84
CA GLY A 153 -1.75 -15.21 3.95
C GLY A 153 -3.20 -15.23 3.48
N ILE A 154 -3.65 -14.18 2.80
CA ILE A 154 -4.98 -14.06 2.21
C ILE A 154 -4.85 -13.61 0.77
N LEU A 155 -5.34 -14.40 -0.17
CA LEU A 155 -5.40 -14.06 -1.59
C LEU A 155 -6.81 -13.64 -1.97
N MET A 156 -6.95 -12.40 -2.45
CA MET A 156 -8.19 -11.84 -3.00
C MET A 156 -8.00 -11.65 -4.51
N ASN A 157 -8.53 -12.59 -5.30
CA ASN A 157 -8.36 -12.61 -6.75
C ASN A 157 -9.71 -12.43 -7.45
N ARG A 158 -9.88 -11.34 -8.19
CA ARG A 158 -11.16 -10.96 -8.80
C ARG A 158 -12.30 -10.98 -7.77
N ALA A 159 -12.03 -10.43 -6.59
CA ALA A 159 -12.91 -10.44 -5.45
C ALA A 159 -13.16 -9.01 -4.96
N SER A 160 -14.41 -8.62 -4.77
CA SER A 160 -14.80 -7.24 -4.47
C SER A 160 -15.72 -7.14 -3.26
N ASN A 161 -15.82 -5.95 -2.67
CA ASN A 161 -16.71 -5.68 -1.54
C ASN A 161 -16.46 -6.59 -0.32
N ASN A 162 -15.21 -6.96 -0.06
CA ASN A 162 -14.82 -7.80 1.07
C ASN A 162 -14.19 -6.96 2.18
N LEU A 163 -14.16 -7.50 3.40
CA LEU A 163 -13.64 -6.85 4.59
C LEU A 163 -12.66 -7.77 5.33
N ILE A 164 -11.42 -7.31 5.43
CA ILE A 164 -10.35 -7.95 6.22
C ILE A 164 -10.01 -7.01 7.37
N GLN A 165 -10.41 -7.36 8.59
CA GLN A 165 -10.23 -6.43 9.71
C GLN A 165 -9.83 -7.10 11.02
N ASN A 166 -9.08 -6.36 11.84
CA ASN A 166 -8.73 -6.79 13.20
C ASN A 166 -8.06 -8.18 13.23
N ASN A 167 -7.16 -8.47 12.28
CA ASN A 167 -6.40 -9.71 12.21
C ASN A 167 -4.93 -9.46 12.53
N ARG A 168 -4.21 -10.53 12.86
CA ARG A 168 -2.74 -10.62 12.82
C ARG A 168 -2.35 -11.44 11.60
N ILE A 169 -1.53 -10.89 10.74
CA ILE A 169 -1.11 -11.52 9.49
C ILE A 169 0.42 -11.55 9.50
N MET A 170 0.98 -12.76 9.69
CA MET A 170 2.37 -12.88 10.12
C MET A 170 3.11 -14.01 9.41
N HIS A 171 4.41 -13.79 9.16
CA HIS A 171 5.31 -14.84 8.67
C HIS A 171 4.82 -15.54 7.39
N ASN A 172 4.18 -14.79 6.49
CA ASN A 172 3.78 -15.29 5.19
C ASN A 172 4.87 -14.88 4.19
N TYR A 173 5.85 -15.77 4.03
CA TYR A 173 7.03 -15.51 3.22
C TYR A 173 6.82 -15.96 1.79
N GLY A 174 7.35 -15.22 0.88
CA GLY A 174 7.31 -15.63 -0.51
C GLY A 174 6.21 -14.98 -1.35
N GLY A 175 5.34 -14.17 -0.79
CA GLY A 175 4.30 -13.36 -1.40
C GLY A 175 3.97 -12.20 -0.50
N ALA A 176 2.72 -12.04 -0.27
CA ALA A 176 2.21 -10.99 0.60
C ALA A 176 1.44 -11.56 1.78
N GLY A 177 1.38 -10.81 2.88
CA GLY A 177 0.43 -11.09 3.95
C GLY A 177 -1.00 -11.08 3.42
N VAL A 178 -1.37 -10.04 2.68
CA VAL A 178 -2.64 -9.95 1.92
C VAL A 178 -2.34 -9.49 0.50
N MET A 179 -2.88 -10.19 -0.48
CA MET A 179 -2.77 -9.80 -1.89
C MET A 179 -4.15 -9.56 -2.51
N LEU A 180 -4.32 -8.39 -3.10
CA LEU A 180 -5.47 -8.01 -3.90
C LEU A 180 -5.05 -7.94 -5.37
N THR A 181 -5.60 -8.81 -6.21
CA THR A 181 -5.24 -8.87 -7.64
C THR A 181 -6.46 -9.15 -8.53
N GLY A 182 -6.51 -8.49 -9.66
CA GLY A 182 -7.47 -8.80 -10.74
C GLY A 182 -6.89 -9.75 -11.79
N ASP A 183 -5.71 -10.27 -11.58
CA ASP A 183 -4.95 -11.08 -12.52
C ASP A 183 -5.68 -12.37 -12.95
N ASP A 184 -5.58 -12.71 -14.22
CA ASP A 184 -6.21 -13.89 -14.83
C ASP A 184 -5.41 -15.20 -14.63
N GLY A 185 -4.34 -15.17 -13.87
CA GLY A 185 -3.43 -16.31 -13.70
C GLY A 185 -2.34 -16.38 -14.76
N LYS A 186 -2.31 -15.48 -15.72
CA LYS A 186 -1.31 -15.45 -16.82
C LYS A 186 -0.41 -14.22 -16.78
N GLY A 187 -0.57 -13.37 -15.77
CA GLY A 187 0.22 -12.15 -15.61
C GLY A 187 -0.23 -10.98 -16.50
N ASN A 188 -1.33 -11.12 -17.21
CA ASN A 188 -1.81 -10.04 -18.05
C ASN A 188 -2.51 -8.95 -17.21
N PRO A 189 -2.37 -7.67 -17.57
CA PRO A 189 -3.22 -6.64 -17.02
C PRO A 189 -4.68 -6.99 -17.31
N THR A 190 -5.51 -7.04 -16.29
CA THR A 190 -6.94 -7.32 -16.46
C THR A 190 -7.74 -6.04 -16.25
N ALA A 191 -9.01 -6.06 -16.67
CA ALA A 191 -9.96 -5.05 -16.27
C ALA A 191 -10.04 -4.98 -14.73
N THR A 192 -10.46 -3.82 -14.21
CA THR A 192 -10.65 -3.60 -12.78
C THR A 192 -11.69 -4.56 -12.21
N THR A 193 -11.26 -5.56 -11.48
CA THR A 193 -12.09 -6.68 -11.01
C THR A 193 -11.97 -6.95 -9.51
N THR A 194 -11.03 -6.30 -8.82
CA THR A 194 -10.82 -6.46 -7.37
C THR A 194 -11.00 -5.11 -6.71
N ASN A 195 -12.26 -4.78 -6.38
CA ASN A 195 -12.68 -3.42 -6.06
C ASN A 195 -13.41 -3.31 -4.72
N ASN A 196 -13.38 -2.12 -4.15
CA ASN A 196 -14.17 -1.76 -2.96
C ASN A 196 -13.91 -2.68 -1.76
N ASN A 197 -12.75 -3.32 -1.71
CA ASN A 197 -12.34 -4.08 -0.55
C ASN A 197 -11.81 -3.14 0.54
N LYS A 198 -11.94 -3.57 1.78
CA LYS A 198 -11.44 -2.84 2.94
C LYS A 198 -10.50 -3.73 3.74
N VAL A 199 -9.27 -3.25 3.97
CA VAL A 199 -8.28 -3.89 4.84
C VAL A 199 -8.01 -2.95 5.99
N LEU A 200 -8.60 -3.22 7.16
CA LEU A 200 -8.71 -2.25 8.25
C LEU A 200 -8.18 -2.79 9.58
N ASN A 201 -7.43 -1.98 10.31
CA ASN A 201 -7.03 -2.26 11.70
C ASN A 201 -6.33 -3.63 11.87
N ASN A 202 -5.59 -4.09 10.89
CA ASN A 202 -4.83 -5.33 10.99
C ASN A 202 -3.39 -5.04 11.45
N TYR A 203 -2.76 -6.06 12.03
CA TYR A 203 -1.35 -6.07 12.38
C TYR A 203 -0.61 -7.04 11.46
N PHE A 204 0.33 -6.52 10.68
CA PHE A 204 1.17 -7.27 9.75
C PHE A 204 2.59 -7.35 10.31
N GLN A 205 3.11 -8.56 10.43
CA GLN A 205 4.48 -8.73 10.92
C GLN A 205 5.24 -9.78 10.11
N ASP A 206 6.45 -9.43 9.68
CA ASP A 206 7.40 -10.35 9.06
C ASP A 206 6.80 -11.16 7.90
N ASN A 207 6.03 -10.49 7.04
CA ASN A 207 5.63 -11.07 5.76
C ASN A 207 6.69 -10.74 4.69
N GLY A 208 6.61 -11.32 3.52
CA GLY A 208 7.38 -10.88 2.36
C GLY A 208 7.01 -9.43 2.05
N ASP A 209 5.95 -9.21 1.28
CA ASP A 209 5.26 -7.92 1.32
C ASP A 209 4.20 -7.95 2.42
N GLY A 210 4.02 -6.86 3.14
CA GLY A 210 2.92 -6.79 4.10
C GLY A 210 1.57 -6.92 3.37
N LEU A 211 1.34 -6.08 2.38
CA LEU A 211 0.14 -6.10 1.53
C LEU A 211 0.50 -5.70 0.09
N GLU A 212 -0.21 -6.29 -0.87
CA GLU A 212 -0.03 -5.96 -2.28
C GLU A 212 -1.36 -5.62 -2.96
N LEU A 213 -1.36 -4.49 -3.70
CA LEU A 213 -2.43 -4.06 -4.59
C LEU A 213 -1.92 -4.15 -6.02
N THR A 214 -2.27 -5.21 -6.72
CA THR A 214 -1.72 -5.46 -8.05
C THR A 214 -2.78 -5.47 -9.14
N ARG A 215 -2.42 -5.64 -10.34
CA ARG A 215 -3.17 -5.65 -11.60
C ARG A 215 -4.67 -5.81 -11.45
N GLY A 216 -5.43 -4.76 -11.77
CA GLY A 216 -6.89 -4.77 -11.66
C GLY A 216 -7.44 -4.56 -10.25
N ALA A 217 -6.58 -4.31 -9.25
CA ALA A 217 -7.02 -3.88 -7.92
C ALA A 217 -7.24 -2.37 -7.91
N ALA A 218 -8.48 -1.92 -7.70
CA ALA A 218 -8.82 -0.51 -7.68
C ALA A 218 -9.93 -0.18 -6.69
N PHE A 219 -10.01 1.09 -6.29
CA PHE A 219 -11.02 1.59 -5.36
C PHE A 219 -11.03 0.87 -4.00
N ASN A 220 -9.89 0.28 -3.60
CA ASN A 220 -9.75 -0.38 -2.32
C ASN A 220 -9.29 0.60 -1.24
N LEU A 221 -9.68 0.34 0.00
CA LEU A 221 -9.27 1.10 1.17
C LEU A 221 -8.38 0.24 2.08
N VAL A 222 -7.14 0.66 2.28
CA VAL A 222 -6.21 0.09 3.26
C VAL A 222 -5.98 1.12 4.35
N ALA A 223 -6.55 0.91 5.54
CA ALA A 223 -6.52 1.97 6.55
C ALA A 223 -6.27 1.46 7.98
N ASN A 224 -5.53 2.28 8.74
CA ASN A 224 -5.24 2.07 10.16
C ASN A 224 -4.58 0.72 10.45
N ASN A 225 -3.79 0.19 9.52
CA ASN A 225 -3.02 -1.02 9.74
C ASN A 225 -1.61 -0.68 10.26
N HIS A 226 -1.02 -1.62 10.94
CA HIS A 226 0.37 -1.54 11.38
C HIS A 226 1.18 -2.61 10.66
N PHE A 227 2.15 -2.19 9.88
CA PHE A 227 3.10 -3.03 9.15
C PHE A 227 4.47 -2.93 9.80
N ILE A 228 5.03 -4.06 10.23
CA ILE A 228 6.34 -4.09 10.85
C ILE A 228 7.16 -5.29 10.34
N SER A 229 8.44 -5.04 10.08
CA SER A 229 9.43 -6.07 9.82
C SER A 229 10.43 -6.11 10.96
N THR A 230 10.59 -7.27 11.59
CA THR A 230 11.57 -7.46 12.67
C THR A 230 12.91 -7.97 12.11
N ALA A 231 13.92 -8.04 12.96
CA ALA A 231 15.20 -8.63 12.58
C ALA A 231 15.11 -10.13 12.23
N ALA A 232 14.00 -10.79 12.58
CA ALA A 232 13.75 -12.18 12.25
C ALA A 232 13.18 -12.38 10.85
N ASN A 233 12.74 -11.29 10.17
CA ASN A 233 12.24 -11.37 8.81
C ASN A 233 13.40 -11.64 7.83
N PRO A 234 13.40 -12.77 7.10
CA PRO A 234 14.42 -13.05 6.11
C PRO A 234 14.25 -12.22 4.83
N GLU A 235 13.07 -11.61 4.64
CA GLU A 235 12.68 -10.90 3.43
C GLU A 235 11.91 -9.60 3.78
N PRO A 236 12.60 -8.58 4.32
CA PRO A 236 11.97 -7.31 4.65
C PRO A 236 11.71 -6.48 3.38
N SER A 237 10.81 -6.94 2.53
CA SER A 237 10.52 -6.37 1.22
C SER A 237 9.74 -5.05 1.35
N GLN A 238 8.47 -4.99 1.02
CA GLN A 238 7.65 -3.80 1.13
C GLN A 238 6.61 -3.91 2.25
N GLY A 239 6.35 -2.79 2.95
CA GLY A 239 5.19 -2.72 3.83
C GLY A 239 3.90 -2.81 3.01
N ILE A 240 3.79 -1.99 1.96
CA ILE A 240 2.79 -2.12 0.89
C ILE A 240 3.48 -1.99 -0.47
N GLU A 241 3.18 -2.90 -1.39
CA GLU A 241 3.46 -2.73 -2.81
C GLU A 241 2.16 -2.42 -3.57
N ILE A 242 2.18 -1.36 -4.40
CA ILE A 242 1.13 -1.08 -5.40
C ILE A 242 1.74 -1.31 -6.78
N LEU A 243 1.46 -2.46 -7.37
CA LEU A 243 2.00 -2.89 -8.66
C LEU A 243 0.91 -2.83 -9.73
N TRP A 244 0.82 -1.74 -10.49
CA TRP A 244 -0.25 -1.42 -11.44
C TRP A 244 -1.66 -1.32 -10.81
N GLY A 245 -1.76 -1.22 -9.47
CA GLY A 245 -3.02 -0.93 -8.79
C GLY A 245 -3.39 0.56 -8.96
N ASN A 246 -4.66 0.86 -9.21
CA ASN A 246 -5.09 2.23 -9.49
C ASN A 246 -6.23 2.65 -8.57
N ASP A 247 -6.35 3.97 -8.36
CA ASP A 247 -7.52 4.54 -7.67
C ASP A 247 -7.75 3.98 -6.25
N ASN A 248 -6.69 3.51 -5.57
CA ASN A 248 -6.78 3.00 -4.20
C ASN A 248 -6.49 4.09 -3.18
N ALA A 249 -6.99 3.91 -1.97
CA ALA A 249 -6.68 4.76 -0.83
C ALA A 249 -5.92 3.99 0.26
N VAL A 250 -4.76 4.53 0.67
CA VAL A 250 -3.92 4.00 1.76
C VAL A 250 -3.79 5.08 2.82
N VAL A 251 -4.49 4.93 3.95
CA VAL A 251 -4.72 6.04 4.87
C VAL A 251 -4.47 5.65 6.33
N GLY A 252 -3.66 6.42 7.04
CA GLY A 252 -3.48 6.27 8.49
C GLY A 252 -2.74 5.00 8.90
N ASN A 253 -1.95 4.40 8.03
CA ASN A 253 -1.17 3.21 8.34
C ASN A 253 0.20 3.56 8.90
N LYS A 254 0.82 2.61 9.58
CA LYS A 254 2.17 2.71 10.11
C LYS A 254 3.07 1.65 9.48
N PHE A 255 4.29 2.05 9.04
CA PHE A 255 5.25 1.20 8.36
C PHE A 255 6.62 1.30 9.02
N GLU A 256 7.16 0.16 9.45
CA GLU A 256 8.41 0.12 10.19
C GLU A 256 9.35 -0.99 9.69
N ASN A 257 10.61 -0.64 9.45
CA ASN A 257 11.73 -1.55 9.22
C ASN A 257 11.68 -2.36 7.91
N TYR A 258 11.07 -1.85 6.86
CA TYR A 258 11.06 -2.48 5.54
C TYR A 258 12.20 -1.97 4.63
N SER A 259 12.42 -2.66 3.52
CA SER A 259 13.17 -2.10 2.39
C SER A 259 12.47 -0.83 1.90
N ASP A 260 11.21 -0.94 1.51
CA ASP A 260 10.37 0.20 1.21
C ASP A 260 9.15 0.19 2.15
N GLY A 261 8.91 1.30 2.86
CA GLY A 261 7.70 1.42 3.68
C GLY A 261 6.45 1.27 2.81
N LEU A 262 6.38 2.03 1.72
CA LEU A 262 5.40 1.87 0.66
C LEU A 262 6.06 2.10 -0.70
N GLN A 263 5.85 1.16 -1.62
CA GLN A 263 6.32 1.24 -3.00
C GLN A 263 5.13 1.36 -3.96
N ILE A 264 5.25 2.23 -4.97
CA ILE A 264 4.35 2.24 -6.11
C ILE A 264 5.13 1.97 -7.39
N ASN A 265 4.74 0.94 -8.11
CA ASN A 265 5.24 0.56 -9.40
C ASN A 265 4.11 0.71 -10.42
N TRP A 266 4.16 1.80 -11.22
CA TRP A 266 3.21 2.12 -12.31
C TRP A 266 1.73 2.22 -11.90
N GLY A 267 1.41 2.20 -10.61
CA GLY A 267 0.07 2.48 -10.12
C GLY A 267 -0.32 3.93 -10.38
N LYS A 268 -1.60 4.19 -10.64
CA LYS A 268 -2.09 5.53 -10.99
C LYS A 268 -3.22 5.99 -10.10
N ARG A 269 -3.26 7.29 -9.84
CA ARG A 269 -4.35 7.98 -9.12
C ARG A 269 -4.66 7.38 -7.74
N ASN A 270 -3.63 6.88 -7.06
CA ASN A 270 -3.78 6.42 -5.69
C ASN A 270 -3.68 7.62 -4.72
N TYR A 271 -4.44 7.58 -3.65
CA TYR A 271 -4.42 8.57 -2.58
C TYR A 271 -3.77 7.98 -1.32
N ILE A 272 -2.62 8.51 -0.95
CA ILE A 272 -1.77 8.01 0.14
C ILE A 272 -1.66 9.11 1.20
N ALA A 273 -2.35 8.96 2.33
CA ALA A 273 -2.47 10.06 3.27
C ALA A 273 -2.37 9.64 4.75
N TYR A 274 -1.86 10.55 5.58
CA TYR A 274 -1.79 10.40 7.03
C TYR A 274 -1.05 9.14 7.51
N ASN A 275 -0.22 8.54 6.67
CA ASN A 275 0.60 7.39 7.04
C ASN A 275 1.86 7.84 7.78
N GLU A 276 2.42 6.95 8.61
CA GLU A 276 3.70 7.14 9.29
C GLU A 276 4.69 6.08 8.82
N LEU A 277 5.85 6.52 8.31
CA LEU A 277 6.87 5.64 7.75
C LEU A 277 8.21 5.91 8.45
N THR A 278 8.72 4.90 9.15
CA THR A 278 9.94 5.08 9.95
C THR A 278 10.88 3.89 9.85
N ASN A 279 12.19 4.18 9.92
CA ASN A 279 13.26 3.19 9.96
C ASN A 279 13.26 2.22 8.76
N ASN A 280 12.82 2.69 7.58
CA ASN A 280 12.89 1.96 6.32
C ASN A 280 14.12 2.38 5.50
N SER A 281 14.55 1.56 4.53
CA SER A 281 15.57 2.03 3.58
C SER A 281 15.01 3.18 2.75
N ASN A 282 13.80 3.03 2.20
CA ASN A 282 13.03 4.15 1.67
C ASN A 282 11.70 4.24 2.44
N GLY A 283 11.30 5.44 2.84
CA GLY A 283 9.94 5.66 3.33
C GLY A 283 8.95 5.38 2.20
N PHE A 284 9.02 6.20 1.15
CA PHE A 284 8.29 5.99 -0.12
C PHE A 284 9.26 5.75 -1.27
N ASN A 285 8.90 4.84 -2.18
CA ASN A 285 9.65 4.52 -3.40
C ASN A 285 8.69 4.48 -4.60
N LEU A 286 8.71 5.49 -5.47
CA LEU A 286 7.55 5.87 -6.26
C LEU A 286 7.83 5.95 -7.77
N THR A 287 6.93 5.34 -8.55
CA THR A 287 6.64 5.62 -9.95
C THR A 287 5.11 5.73 -10.13
N GLY A 288 4.64 5.94 -11.35
CA GLY A 288 3.22 6.03 -11.67
C GLY A 288 2.75 7.47 -11.85
N ASP A 289 1.50 7.64 -12.18
CA ASP A 289 0.95 8.91 -12.63
C ASP A 289 -0.28 9.32 -11.82
N GLY A 290 -0.36 10.60 -11.47
CA GLY A 290 -1.50 11.17 -10.76
C GLY A 290 -1.66 10.69 -9.31
N ASN A 291 -0.63 10.09 -8.72
CA ASN A 291 -0.66 9.69 -7.31
C ASN A 291 -0.50 10.91 -6.40
N ILE A 292 -1.25 10.94 -5.31
CA ILE A 292 -1.26 12.04 -4.34
C ILE A 292 -0.80 11.53 -2.97
N PHE A 293 0.22 12.16 -2.43
CA PHE A 293 0.75 11.92 -1.09
C PHE A 293 0.47 13.14 -0.22
N ASP A 294 -0.42 13.00 0.75
CA ASP A 294 -0.93 14.11 1.56
C ASP A 294 -0.73 13.86 3.05
N SER A 295 -0.12 14.82 3.72
CA SER A 295 -0.03 14.83 5.19
C SER A 295 0.57 13.57 5.83
N ASN A 296 1.46 12.86 5.13
CA ASN A 296 2.18 11.73 5.69
C ASN A 296 3.34 12.21 6.59
N LYS A 297 3.72 11.36 7.54
CA LYS A 297 4.91 11.53 8.40
C LYS A 297 5.98 10.55 7.95
N VAL A 298 7.09 11.07 7.47
CA VAL A 298 8.19 10.29 6.88
C VAL A 298 9.48 10.62 7.60
N HIS A 299 9.92 9.76 8.51
CA HIS A 299 11.06 10.13 9.36
C HIS A 299 11.95 8.94 9.74
N GLY A 300 13.21 9.24 10.04
CA GLY A 300 14.16 8.23 10.49
C GLY A 300 14.53 7.18 9.43
N ASN A 301 14.17 7.39 8.17
CA ASN A 301 14.50 6.51 7.07
C ASN A 301 15.87 6.86 6.48
N ARG A 302 16.40 6.03 5.62
CA ARG A 302 17.57 6.38 4.82
C ARG A 302 17.21 7.42 3.75
N VAL A 303 16.18 7.16 2.98
CA VAL A 303 15.56 8.10 2.06
C VAL A 303 14.12 8.33 2.53
N GLY A 304 13.69 9.57 2.61
CA GLY A 304 12.31 9.88 2.96
C GLY A 304 11.37 9.49 1.80
N ILE A 305 11.46 10.17 0.68
CA ILE A 305 10.65 9.97 -0.51
C ILE A 305 11.56 9.92 -1.74
N ALA A 306 11.57 8.79 -2.44
CA ALA A 306 12.24 8.63 -3.72
C ALA A 306 11.21 8.64 -4.85
N ILE A 307 11.31 9.59 -5.78
CA ILE A 307 10.54 9.60 -7.02
C ILE A 307 11.46 9.17 -8.15
N ARG A 308 11.13 8.04 -8.76
CA ARG A 308 11.95 7.46 -9.84
C ARG A 308 11.49 7.95 -11.21
N SER A 309 12.39 7.87 -12.16
CA SER A 309 12.07 8.17 -13.55
C SER A 309 11.13 7.11 -14.15
N GLU A 310 10.41 7.53 -15.17
CA GLU A 310 9.44 6.73 -15.90
C GLU A 310 9.58 6.85 -17.42
N LYS A 311 8.81 6.04 -18.13
CA LYS A 311 8.71 6.10 -19.60
C LYS A 311 7.86 7.29 -20.06
N ASP A 312 6.79 7.60 -19.32
CA ASP A 312 5.91 8.72 -19.63
C ASP A 312 6.49 10.03 -19.09
N ALA A 313 6.88 10.91 -19.99
CA ALA A 313 7.42 12.22 -19.63
C ALA A 313 6.41 13.15 -18.94
N ASN A 314 5.12 12.83 -19.01
CA ASN A 314 4.05 13.59 -18.37
C ASN A 314 3.63 13.02 -17.01
N ALA A 315 4.16 11.86 -16.63
CA ALA A 315 3.88 11.27 -15.33
C ALA A 315 4.23 12.24 -14.20
N HIS A 316 3.35 12.31 -13.21
CA HIS A 316 3.51 13.22 -12.09
C HIS A 316 3.02 12.63 -10.78
N ILE A 317 3.66 13.05 -9.71
CA ILE A 317 3.34 12.69 -8.33
C ILE A 317 3.21 13.98 -7.53
N THR A 318 2.09 14.10 -6.83
CA THR A 318 1.80 15.25 -5.97
C THR A 318 2.21 14.95 -4.54
N LEU A 319 3.09 15.78 -3.99
CA LEU A 319 3.43 15.78 -2.58
C LEU A 319 2.87 17.05 -1.95
N THR A 320 2.02 16.91 -0.94
CA THR A 320 1.45 18.07 -0.23
C THR A 320 1.43 17.84 1.28
N LYS A 321 1.84 18.81 2.05
CA LYS A 321 1.84 18.82 3.53
C LYS A 321 2.52 17.62 4.20
N ASN A 322 3.35 16.88 3.49
CA ASN A 322 4.08 15.78 4.11
C ASN A 322 5.13 16.33 5.08
N LEU A 323 5.20 15.73 6.26
CA LEU A 323 6.20 16.07 7.27
C LEU A 323 7.37 15.10 7.15
N ILE A 324 8.55 15.62 6.85
CA ILE A 324 9.72 14.81 6.50
C ILE A 324 10.89 15.27 7.36
N TRP A 325 11.40 14.40 8.24
CA TRP A 325 12.49 14.79 9.13
C TRP A 325 13.37 13.62 9.57
N ASN A 326 14.58 13.93 9.96
CA ASN A 326 15.54 12.97 10.51
C ASN A 326 15.83 11.77 9.60
N ASN A 327 15.72 11.97 8.27
CA ASN A 327 16.10 10.98 7.27
C ASN A 327 17.60 11.06 6.96
N GLY A 328 18.11 10.25 6.04
CA GLY A 328 19.55 10.15 5.75
C GLY A 328 20.29 9.20 6.69
N LYS A 329 19.57 8.27 7.34
CA LYS A 329 20.16 7.25 8.21
C LYS A 329 20.89 6.19 7.41
N ASP A 330 21.94 5.59 7.98
CA ASP A 330 22.61 4.45 7.33
C ASP A 330 21.83 3.14 7.55
N ILE A 331 20.67 3.07 6.94
CA ILE A 331 19.78 1.92 6.98
C ILE A 331 19.82 1.26 5.60
N LYS A 332 20.15 -0.02 5.55
CA LYS A 332 20.14 -0.84 4.33
C LYS A 332 19.38 -2.11 4.63
N ARG A 333 18.14 -2.16 4.18
CA ARG A 333 17.31 -3.36 4.21
C ARG A 333 17.11 -3.83 2.80
N CYS A 334 17.40 -5.06 2.54
CA CYS A 334 17.38 -5.63 1.21
C CYS A 334 16.43 -6.79 1.17
N GLU A 335 15.75 -6.94 0.05
CA GLU A 335 14.94 -8.12 -0.22
C GLU A 335 15.82 -9.38 -0.26
N ALA A 336 15.25 -10.52 0.11
CA ALA A 336 15.94 -11.80 0.02
C ALA A 336 16.36 -12.07 -1.43
N GLY A 337 17.63 -12.39 -1.64
CA GLY A 337 18.20 -12.61 -2.97
C GLY A 337 18.42 -11.34 -3.79
N GLY A 338 18.02 -10.19 -3.30
CA GLY A 338 18.30 -8.89 -3.89
C GLY A 338 19.70 -8.40 -3.53
N SER A 339 20.43 -7.82 -4.49
CA SER A 339 21.60 -7.04 -4.17
C SER A 339 21.15 -5.67 -3.67
N CYS A 340 21.49 -5.32 -2.43
CA CYS A 340 21.41 -3.93 -2.01
C CYS A 340 22.30 -3.10 -2.92
N VAL A 341 21.72 -2.38 -3.84
CA VAL A 341 22.47 -1.36 -4.56
C VAL A 341 22.84 -0.29 -3.57
N PRO A 342 24.10 0.09 -3.46
CA PRO A 342 24.49 1.22 -2.64
C PRO A 342 23.77 2.44 -3.18
N ASN A 343 22.71 2.86 -2.52
CA ASN A 343 22.10 4.12 -2.85
C ASN A 343 23.09 5.22 -2.52
N GLN A 344 23.47 5.96 -3.51
CA GLN A 344 24.44 7.03 -3.38
C GLN A 344 23.76 8.34 -2.94
N ARG A 345 22.44 8.44 -3.11
CA ARG A 345 21.67 9.60 -2.65
C ARG A 345 20.88 9.25 -1.40
N VAL A 346 21.00 10.10 -0.42
CA VAL A 346 20.22 10.08 0.83
C VAL A 346 19.58 11.44 1.01
N GLY A 347 18.40 11.50 1.58
CA GLY A 347 17.72 12.77 1.80
C GLY A 347 16.24 12.68 2.03
N ALA A 348 15.60 13.84 2.12
CA ALA A 348 14.18 13.97 2.40
C ALA A 348 13.32 13.59 1.19
N ILE A 349 13.48 14.31 0.09
CA ILE A 349 12.85 14.04 -1.20
C ILE A 349 13.96 13.99 -2.23
N ILE A 350 14.04 12.91 -2.98
CA ILE A 350 15.03 12.74 -4.03
C ILE A 350 14.38 12.36 -5.35
N PHE A 351 14.87 12.95 -6.43
CA PHE A 351 14.57 12.50 -7.78
C PHE A 351 15.62 11.48 -8.20
N ASP A 352 15.21 10.21 -8.24
CA ASP A 352 16.09 9.12 -8.66
C ASP A 352 16.29 9.13 -10.16
N ILE A 353 17.50 9.46 -10.55
CA ILE A 353 17.93 9.48 -11.96
C ILE A 353 18.21 8.04 -12.40
N PRO A 354 17.86 7.69 -13.66
CA PRO A 354 17.99 6.33 -14.16
C PRO A 354 19.36 5.73 -13.90
N GLY A 355 19.34 4.53 -13.37
CA GLY A 355 20.50 3.67 -13.34
C GLY A 355 21.14 3.38 -12.05
N LEU A 356 20.72 3.97 -10.98
CA LEU A 356 21.38 3.73 -9.71
C LEU A 356 20.66 2.70 -8.83
N GLU A 357 19.37 2.45 -9.06
CA GLU A 357 18.58 1.78 -8.04
C GLU A 357 17.60 0.70 -8.49
N HIS A 358 17.56 0.38 -9.78
CA HIS A 358 16.56 -0.54 -10.32
C HIS A 358 16.82 -2.02 -10.01
N ALA A 359 17.88 -2.35 -9.31
CA ALA A 359 18.14 -3.74 -8.94
C ALA A 359 17.10 -4.29 -7.94
N HIS A 360 16.43 -3.41 -7.20
CA HIS A 360 15.35 -3.79 -6.30
C HIS A 360 14.00 -3.97 -6.97
N PHE A 361 13.94 -3.59 -8.20
CA PHE A 361 12.77 -3.11 -8.82
C PHE A 361 11.89 -4.18 -9.41
N VAL A 362 12.47 -5.27 -9.77
CA VAL A 362 11.77 -6.24 -10.59
C VAL A 362 11.36 -7.43 -9.76
N GLY A 363 10.25 -7.26 -9.13
CA GLY A 363 9.62 -8.32 -8.39
C GLY A 363 10.27 -8.54 -7.02
N SER A 364 9.50 -8.63 -6.04
CA SER A 364 9.83 -9.29 -4.80
C SER A 364 10.66 -10.53 -5.11
N ARG A 365 11.74 -10.76 -4.37
CA ARG A 365 12.47 -12.01 -4.32
C ARG A 365 13.62 -12.23 -5.29
N GLY A 366 14.38 -11.20 -5.54
CA GLY A 366 15.63 -11.36 -6.27
C GLY A 366 15.47 -11.79 -7.73
N HIS A 367 14.27 -11.75 -8.25
CA HIS A 367 14.00 -11.93 -9.68
C HIS A 367 14.27 -10.66 -10.49
N GLY A 368 14.96 -9.72 -9.88
CA GLY A 368 15.37 -8.51 -10.55
C GLY A 368 16.30 -8.78 -11.70
N VAL A 369 16.04 -8.15 -12.83
CA VAL A 369 17.07 -8.00 -13.87
C VAL A 369 18.22 -7.25 -13.19
N LYS A 370 19.37 -7.90 -13.07
CA LYS A 370 20.59 -7.20 -12.63
C LYS A 370 20.89 -6.13 -13.66
N ILE A 371 20.66 -4.88 -13.24
CA ILE A 371 21.01 -3.74 -14.08
C ILE A 371 22.53 -3.60 -14.04
N ASP A 372 23.15 -3.91 -15.15
CA ASP A 372 24.55 -3.59 -15.35
C ASP A 372 24.65 -2.07 -15.56
N PRO A 373 25.32 -1.34 -14.67
CA PRO A 373 25.51 0.10 -14.81
C PRO A 373 26.15 0.49 -16.17
N ALA A 374 26.95 -0.39 -16.77
CA ALA A 374 27.53 -0.19 -18.09
C ALA A 374 26.53 -0.33 -19.24
N ASN A 375 25.37 -0.93 -19.00
CA ASN A 375 24.31 -1.16 -19.98
C ASN A 375 23.00 -0.43 -19.65
N LEU A 376 23.06 0.58 -18.82
CA LEU A 376 21.94 1.37 -18.34
C LEU A 376 20.97 1.80 -19.42
N GLN A 377 21.50 2.35 -20.50
CA GLN A 377 20.71 2.81 -21.63
C GLN A 377 19.98 1.67 -22.36
N LYS A 378 20.52 0.47 -22.34
CA LYS A 378 19.87 -0.74 -22.89
C LYS A 378 18.75 -1.23 -21.98
N THR A 379 18.95 -1.20 -20.70
CA THR A 379 17.96 -1.65 -19.69
C THR A 379 16.77 -0.71 -19.65
N CYS A 380 17.00 0.58 -19.87
CA CYS A 380 15.96 1.61 -19.90
C CYS A 380 15.17 1.62 -21.22
N ASN A 381 15.68 1.02 -22.28
CA ASN A 381 15.04 0.93 -23.59
C ASN A 381 14.28 -0.39 -23.81
N THR A 382 14.14 -1.21 -22.81
CA THR A 382 13.31 -2.42 -22.92
C THR A 382 11.86 -2.07 -23.10
N SER A 383 11.10 -2.94 -23.73
CA SER A 383 9.66 -2.81 -24.00
C SER A 383 8.81 -2.70 -22.73
N ASP A 384 9.44 -2.85 -21.57
CA ASP A 384 8.79 -2.75 -20.27
C ASP A 384 8.43 -1.31 -19.95
N GLU A 385 7.43 -1.13 -19.13
CA GLU A 385 6.96 0.18 -18.67
C GLU A 385 8.02 0.98 -17.89
N GLN A 386 9.17 0.37 -17.64
CA GLN A 386 10.35 1.00 -17.06
C GLN A 386 11.00 1.95 -18.06
N GLY A 387 10.68 3.21 -17.95
CA GLY A 387 11.31 4.24 -18.76
C GLY A 387 12.38 4.96 -17.97
N CYS A 388 13.54 5.11 -18.59
CA CYS A 388 14.56 6.00 -18.08
C CYS A 388 14.67 7.28 -18.91
N ASN A 389 13.76 7.48 -19.82
CA ASN A 389 13.82 8.60 -20.78
C ASN A 389 13.17 9.86 -20.23
N ALA A 390 12.36 9.74 -19.19
CA ALA A 390 11.71 10.86 -18.55
C ALA A 390 12.35 11.16 -17.20
N GLN A 391 12.64 12.42 -16.96
CA GLN A 391 13.09 12.87 -15.65
C GLN A 391 11.98 12.67 -14.61
N PRO A 392 12.32 12.27 -13.38
CA PRO A 392 11.34 12.15 -12.31
C PRO A 392 10.50 13.42 -12.17
N ASN A 393 9.20 13.24 -12.06
CA ASN A 393 8.25 14.33 -11.81
C ASN A 393 8.42 15.55 -12.72
N GLN A 394 8.67 15.30 -14.02
CA GLN A 394 8.90 16.32 -15.06
C GLN A 394 10.09 17.25 -14.75
N ASN A 395 10.98 16.83 -13.87
CA ASN A 395 12.14 17.61 -13.42
C ASN A 395 11.79 19.03 -12.94
N ILE A 396 10.61 19.18 -12.31
CA ILE A 396 10.21 20.47 -11.77
C ILE A 396 11.19 20.92 -10.69
N GLN A 397 11.66 22.17 -10.80
CA GLN A 397 12.70 22.68 -9.94
C GLN A 397 12.11 23.34 -8.70
N ALA A 398 12.73 23.10 -7.54
CA ALA A 398 12.35 23.77 -6.29
C ALA A 398 12.59 25.29 -6.38
N PRO A 399 11.84 26.10 -5.64
CA PRO A 399 12.07 27.55 -5.59
C PRO A 399 13.40 27.86 -4.91
N LYS A 400 14.07 28.94 -5.33
CA LYS A 400 15.23 29.44 -4.62
C LYS A 400 14.79 30.37 -3.50
N LEU A 401 15.15 30.03 -2.27
CA LEU A 401 14.80 30.84 -1.10
C LEU A 401 15.95 31.78 -0.72
N THR A 402 15.61 33.03 -0.33
CA THR A 402 16.52 33.99 0.27
C THR A 402 15.83 34.67 1.45
N LEU A 403 16.63 35.11 2.45
CA LEU A 403 16.14 35.85 3.61
C LEU A 403 16.57 37.30 3.52
N SER A 404 15.63 38.23 3.62
CA SER A 404 15.89 39.64 3.73
C SER A 404 14.94 40.32 4.72
N LYS A 405 15.46 41.05 5.68
CA LYS A 405 14.68 41.81 6.69
C LYS A 405 13.60 40.96 7.40
N GLY A 406 13.91 39.69 7.71
CA GLY A 406 13.01 38.77 8.38
C GLY A 406 11.86 38.25 7.52
N GLN A 407 11.93 38.42 6.20
CA GLN A 407 11.00 37.85 5.22
C GLN A 407 11.76 36.93 4.28
N ILE A 408 11.09 35.84 3.89
CA ILE A 408 11.60 34.91 2.89
C ILE A 408 11.09 35.34 1.52
N THR A 409 12.00 35.44 0.59
CA THR A 409 11.69 35.62 -0.82
C THR A 409 11.90 34.30 -1.51
N ALA A 410 10.86 33.77 -2.21
CA ALA A 410 10.93 32.59 -3.04
C ALA A 410 10.94 33.00 -4.52
N GLU A 411 12.03 32.68 -5.20
CA GLU A 411 12.20 32.88 -6.64
C GLU A 411 11.83 31.56 -7.35
N VAL A 412 10.84 31.61 -8.23
CA VAL A 412 10.37 30.50 -9.04
C VAL A 412 10.83 30.69 -10.48
N LYS A 413 11.40 29.63 -11.07
CA LYS A 413 11.69 29.54 -12.51
C LYS A 413 10.98 28.30 -13.06
N ALA A 414 9.98 28.50 -13.89
CA ALA A 414 9.13 27.43 -14.39
C ALA A 414 8.49 27.81 -15.73
N GLN A 415 7.47 27.11 -16.18
CA GLN A 415 6.80 27.43 -17.44
C GLN A 415 6.17 28.84 -17.41
N PRO A 416 6.23 29.60 -18.52
CA PRO A 416 5.66 30.95 -18.59
C PRO A 416 4.13 30.97 -18.39
N ASN A 417 3.66 32.06 -17.78
CA ASN A 417 2.24 32.37 -17.62
C ASN A 417 1.42 31.25 -16.93
N GLN A 418 2.03 30.56 -15.98
CA GLN A 418 1.40 29.49 -15.19
C GLN A 418 1.32 29.85 -13.70
N ARG A 419 0.45 29.13 -12.98
CA ARG A 419 0.34 29.21 -11.52
C ARG A 419 0.95 27.97 -10.89
N TYR A 420 1.66 28.18 -9.80
CA TYR A 420 2.32 27.15 -9.02
C TYR A 420 1.96 27.32 -7.54
N GLN A 421 1.82 26.23 -6.84
CA GLN A 421 1.76 26.24 -5.38
C GLN A 421 3.17 26.13 -4.81
N VAL A 422 3.51 27.04 -3.89
CA VAL A 422 4.73 26.95 -3.08
C VAL A 422 4.31 26.57 -1.68
N GLU A 423 4.77 25.44 -1.17
CA GLU A 423 4.59 25.04 0.22
C GLU A 423 5.88 25.29 1.00
N PHE A 424 5.75 25.90 2.19
CA PHE A 424 6.87 26.22 3.07
C PHE A 424 6.89 25.30 4.27
N PHE A 425 8.09 24.82 4.60
CA PHE A 425 8.32 23.93 5.72
C PHE A 425 9.42 24.49 6.62
N GLY A 426 9.25 24.30 7.93
CA GLY A 426 10.21 24.70 8.94
C GLY A 426 10.97 23.53 9.51
N ASN A 427 12.16 23.81 10.02
CA ASN A 427 12.98 22.82 10.71
C ASN A 427 13.52 23.38 12.04
N THR A 428 13.69 22.52 13.03
CA THR A 428 14.31 22.85 14.32
C THR A 428 15.82 23.07 14.20
N SER A 429 16.46 22.48 13.20
CA SER A 429 17.90 22.64 12.91
C SER A 429 18.14 23.64 11.78
N ALA A 430 19.06 24.58 11.99
CA ALA A 430 19.49 25.53 10.97
C ALA A 430 20.21 24.87 9.78
N ASN A 431 20.68 23.65 9.92
CA ASN A 431 21.38 22.89 8.89
C ASN A 431 20.51 21.83 8.22
N SER A 432 19.23 21.73 8.59
CA SER A 432 18.31 20.76 7.98
C SER A 432 17.77 21.28 6.66
N ASN A 433 17.82 20.45 5.63
CA ASN A 433 17.15 20.66 4.34
C ASN A 433 15.90 19.75 4.22
N GLU A 434 15.21 19.49 5.32
CA GLU A 434 14.04 18.64 5.39
C GLU A 434 12.75 19.47 5.56
N ALA A 435 11.64 18.84 5.90
CA ALA A 435 10.30 19.43 6.01
C ALA A 435 9.63 18.98 7.32
N GLU A 436 10.20 19.38 8.47
CA GLU A 436 9.74 18.89 9.79
C GLU A 436 8.37 19.43 10.17
N PHE A 437 8.06 20.68 9.80
CA PHE A 437 6.78 21.34 10.10
C PHE A 437 6.22 22.01 8.85
N TYR A 438 4.95 21.80 8.58
CA TYR A 438 4.24 22.56 7.55
C TYR A 438 3.92 23.98 8.08
N LEU A 439 4.37 24.99 7.36
CA LEU A 439 4.21 26.38 7.78
C LEU A 439 3.16 27.15 6.97
N GLY A 440 2.74 26.63 5.85
CA GLY A 440 1.75 27.25 4.98
C GLY A 440 2.11 27.20 3.49
N SER A 441 1.26 27.77 2.67
CA SER A 441 1.47 27.83 1.23
C SER A 441 1.13 29.19 0.63
N ALA A 442 1.67 29.46 -0.55
CA ALA A 442 1.35 30.63 -1.37
C ALA A 442 1.33 30.26 -2.85
N VAL A 443 0.65 31.05 -3.66
CA VAL A 443 0.59 30.87 -5.11
C VAL A 443 1.59 31.81 -5.79
N ALA A 444 2.48 31.24 -6.60
CA ALA A 444 3.37 31.97 -7.49
C ALA A 444 2.78 31.97 -8.91
N ALA A 445 2.68 33.12 -9.55
CA ALA A 445 2.26 33.26 -10.94
C ALA A 445 3.46 33.73 -11.78
N THR A 446 3.92 32.87 -12.70
CA THR A 446 5.05 33.22 -13.58
C THR A 446 4.63 34.19 -14.67
N ASN A 447 5.54 35.07 -14.99
CA ASN A 447 5.41 36.01 -16.11
C ASN A 447 5.74 35.35 -17.45
N ALA A 448 5.78 36.12 -18.53
CA ALA A 448 6.14 35.66 -19.87
C ALA A 448 7.56 35.09 -20.00
N GLN A 449 8.45 35.38 -19.06
CA GLN A 449 9.82 34.85 -18.98
C GLN A 449 9.89 33.56 -18.10
N GLY A 450 8.77 33.09 -17.60
CA GLY A 450 8.73 31.88 -16.72
C GLY A 450 9.27 32.17 -15.31
N THR A 451 9.24 33.40 -14.85
CA THR A 451 9.76 33.79 -13.53
C THR A 451 8.65 34.35 -12.65
N ALA A 452 8.70 34.03 -11.35
CA ALA A 452 7.88 34.67 -10.33
C ALA A 452 8.70 34.89 -9.07
N THR A 453 8.35 35.94 -8.32
CA THR A 453 8.90 36.20 -7.00
C THR A 453 7.77 36.41 -6.03
N LEU A 454 7.78 35.71 -4.93
CA LEU A 454 6.82 35.90 -3.84
C LEU A 454 7.56 36.15 -2.53
N THR A 455 6.95 36.93 -1.67
CA THR A 455 7.47 37.22 -0.33
C THR A 455 6.56 36.56 0.68
N TRP A 456 7.15 35.82 1.63
CA TRP A 456 6.43 35.10 2.67
C TRP A 456 7.11 35.33 4.02
N LYS A 457 6.33 35.38 5.08
CA LYS A 457 6.84 35.60 6.44
C LYS A 457 6.43 34.42 7.32
N PRO A 458 7.40 33.72 7.95
CA PRO A 458 7.08 32.68 8.92
C PRO A 458 6.28 33.25 10.09
N THR A 459 5.21 32.56 10.47
CA THR A 459 4.42 32.87 11.66
C THR A 459 4.84 32.06 12.89
N THR A 460 5.60 31.00 12.65
CA THR A 460 6.13 30.09 13.66
C THR A 460 7.65 30.23 13.77
N GLN A 461 8.18 30.14 14.98
CA GLN A 461 9.62 30.20 15.21
C GLN A 461 10.27 28.87 14.80
N VAL A 462 11.11 28.91 13.78
CA VAL A 462 11.89 27.78 13.26
C VAL A 462 13.33 28.22 13.00
N ALA A 463 14.25 27.27 12.91
CA ALA A 463 15.67 27.59 12.70
C ALA A 463 16.03 27.70 11.20
N SER A 464 15.35 26.96 10.35
CA SER A 464 15.48 27.06 8.89
C SER A 464 14.15 26.84 8.19
N VAL A 465 14.06 27.24 6.93
CA VAL A 465 12.88 27.05 6.08
C VAL A 465 13.32 26.46 4.74
N THR A 466 12.58 25.46 4.28
CA THR A 466 12.63 24.87 2.95
C THR A 466 11.29 25.06 2.25
N ALA A 467 11.23 24.79 0.95
CA ALA A 467 9.99 24.85 0.19
C ALA A 467 9.98 23.83 -0.96
N THR A 468 8.78 23.44 -1.36
CA THR A 468 8.51 22.73 -2.61
C THR A 468 7.75 23.61 -3.58
N LEU A 469 7.79 23.26 -4.86
CA LEU A 469 7.00 23.84 -5.93
C LEU A 469 6.12 22.77 -6.55
N THR A 470 4.83 23.00 -6.64
CA THR A 470 3.88 22.10 -7.31
C THR A 470 3.19 22.84 -8.44
N ASP A 471 3.17 22.24 -9.62
CA ASP A 471 2.49 22.79 -10.78
C ASP A 471 0.98 22.50 -10.77
N ARG A 472 0.29 22.95 -11.80
CA ARG A 472 -1.17 22.81 -11.91
C ARG A 472 -1.66 21.37 -12.16
N VAL A 473 -0.81 20.48 -12.65
CA VAL A 473 -1.16 19.08 -12.87
C VAL A 473 -0.80 18.21 -11.66
N GLY A 474 0.04 18.72 -10.75
CA GLY A 474 0.39 18.07 -9.52
C GLY A 474 1.85 17.60 -9.43
N ALA A 475 2.69 17.88 -10.42
CA ALA A 475 4.12 17.59 -10.30
C ALA A 475 4.75 18.43 -9.18
N THR A 476 5.32 17.78 -8.17
CA THR A 476 5.98 18.45 -7.03
C THR A 476 7.49 18.27 -7.09
N SER A 477 8.23 19.33 -6.79
CA SER A 477 9.69 19.35 -6.80
C SER A 477 10.32 18.62 -5.60
N GLU A 478 11.63 18.39 -5.67
CA GLU A 478 12.45 18.19 -4.47
C GLU A 478 12.30 19.39 -3.51
N LEU A 479 12.83 19.28 -2.30
CA LEU A 479 12.93 20.42 -1.39
C LEU A 479 14.00 21.40 -1.84
N SER A 480 13.74 22.68 -1.66
CA SER A 480 14.75 23.73 -1.84
C SER A 480 15.91 23.59 -0.87
N SER A 481 17.02 24.22 -1.16
CA SER A 481 18.02 24.51 -0.13
C SER A 481 17.38 25.32 0.99
N ALA A 482 17.77 25.01 2.23
CA ALA A 482 17.25 25.70 3.39
C ALA A 482 17.76 27.14 3.51
N VAL A 483 16.89 28.04 3.91
CA VAL A 483 17.23 29.36 4.40
C VAL A 483 17.30 29.33 5.92
N LYS A 484 18.45 29.75 6.47
CA LYS A 484 18.65 29.89 7.92
C LYS A 484 18.01 31.19 8.41
N LEU A 485 17.21 31.08 9.48
CA LEU A 485 16.54 32.24 10.08
C LEU A 485 17.30 32.83 11.29
N LYS A 486 18.26 32.10 11.84
CA LYS A 486 19.14 32.51 12.94
C LYS A 486 20.58 32.12 12.64
#